data_df538938c9b86a142d46ba56a0a2246b
#
_entry.id   df538938c9b86a142d46ba56a0a2246b
#
_cell.length_a   1.000
_cell.length_b   1.000
_cell.length_c   1.000
_cell.angle_alpha   90.00
_cell.angle_beta   90.00
_cell.angle_gamma   90.00
#
_symmetry.space_group_name_H-M   'P 1'
#
loop_
_entity.id
_entity.type
_entity.pdbx_description
1 polymer ?
#
loop_
_entity_poly.entity_id
_entity_poly.type
_entity_poly.pdbx_seq_one_letter_code
_entity_poly.pdbx_strand_id
1 'polypeptide(L)'
;MADASRDWLERNFPCKWACPVHTEAGKYVTLIAEGRYREAYAVARRPNPLASICGRICAAPCETVCRRGELDAPIAIRALKRFVTEKFGVESMMDFSVLSEIYGRREDRYTEKVAVIGSGPAGLACAHDLALRGYPVTIFEAAPVAGGMLRLGVPE
;
A
#
# COMPACT_ATOMS: atom_id res chain seq x y z
N MET A 1 -28.56 8.28 -2.25
CA MET A 1 -27.37 9.11 -2.05
C MET A 1 -26.96 9.64 -3.41
N ALA A 2 -26.84 10.96 -3.58
CA ALA A 2 -26.35 11.52 -4.84
C ALA A 2 -24.94 10.95 -5.10
N ASP A 3 -24.75 10.45 -6.30
CA ASP A 3 -23.46 9.91 -6.72
C ASP A 3 -22.46 11.08 -6.75
N ALA A 4 -21.47 11.06 -5.85
CA ALA A 4 -20.54 12.16 -5.71
C ALA A 4 -19.68 12.23 -6.98
N SER A 5 -19.74 13.33 -7.70
CA SER A 5 -18.92 13.52 -8.90
C SER A 5 -17.44 13.36 -8.59
N ARG A 6 -16.63 12.96 -9.59
CA ARG A 6 -15.18 12.84 -9.44
C ARG A 6 -14.56 14.13 -8.89
N ASP A 7 -14.98 15.27 -9.41
CA ASP A 7 -14.53 16.60 -8.99
C ASP A 7 -14.87 16.88 -7.51
N TRP A 8 -16.05 16.46 -7.03
CA TRP A 8 -16.39 16.56 -5.63
C TRP A 8 -15.49 15.68 -4.75
N LEU A 9 -15.22 14.44 -5.18
CA LEU A 9 -14.33 13.52 -4.47
C LEU A 9 -12.88 14.04 -4.41
N GLU A 10 -12.36 14.57 -5.50
CA GLU A 10 -11.01 15.16 -5.56
C GLU A 10 -10.87 16.34 -4.60
N ARG A 11 -11.87 17.21 -4.52
CA ARG A 11 -11.88 18.35 -3.60
C ARG A 11 -12.03 17.95 -2.14
N ASN A 12 -12.83 16.94 -1.83
CA ASN A 12 -13.12 16.56 -0.45
C ASN A 12 -12.17 15.53 0.13
N PHE A 13 -11.48 14.74 -0.71
CA PHE A 13 -10.48 13.77 -0.30
C PHE A 13 -9.16 13.95 -1.07
N PRO A 14 -8.54 15.14 -1.05
CA PRO A 14 -7.36 15.42 -1.87
C PRO A 14 -6.20 14.48 -1.56
N CYS A 15 -6.03 14.04 -0.31
CA CYS A 15 -5.00 13.10 0.09
C CYS A 15 -5.08 11.73 -0.62
N LYS A 16 -6.29 11.25 -0.95
CA LYS A 16 -6.47 10.04 -1.74
C LYS A 16 -6.04 10.26 -3.19
N TRP A 17 -6.41 11.38 -3.76
CA TRP A 17 -6.17 11.67 -5.18
C TRP A 17 -4.72 12.06 -5.48
N ALA A 18 -4.05 12.72 -4.54
CA ALA A 18 -2.62 12.99 -4.65
C ALA A 18 -1.75 11.73 -4.50
N CYS A 19 -2.28 10.65 -3.93
CA CYS A 19 -1.57 9.39 -3.82
C CYS A 19 -1.57 8.65 -5.17
N PRO A 20 -0.40 8.29 -5.75
CA PRO A 20 -0.33 7.60 -7.04
C PRO A 20 -1.10 6.27 -7.10
N VAL A 21 -1.27 5.61 -5.96
CA VAL A 21 -2.02 4.36 -5.83
C VAL A 21 -3.38 4.55 -5.16
N HIS A 22 -3.84 5.79 -5.03
CA HIS A 22 -5.13 6.16 -4.48
C HIS A 22 -5.47 5.51 -3.12
N THR A 23 -4.48 5.40 -2.23
CA THR A 23 -4.72 4.88 -0.87
C THR A 23 -5.71 5.78 -0.14
N GLU A 24 -6.69 5.18 0.51
CA GLU A 24 -7.69 5.88 1.32
C GLU A 24 -7.08 6.39 2.64
N ALA A 25 -6.22 7.41 2.53
CA ALA A 25 -5.44 7.91 3.64
C ALA A 25 -6.32 8.39 4.80
N GLY A 26 -7.38 9.13 4.52
CA GLY A 26 -8.32 9.57 5.55
C GLY A 26 -8.91 8.40 6.34
N LYS A 27 -9.26 7.30 5.64
CA LYS A 27 -9.88 6.13 6.28
C LYS A 27 -8.92 5.45 7.26
N TYR A 28 -7.67 5.16 6.86
CA TYR A 28 -6.76 4.51 7.80
C TYR A 28 -6.32 5.43 8.94
N VAL A 29 -6.23 6.74 8.72
CA VAL A 29 -5.97 7.72 9.78
C VAL A 29 -7.09 7.72 10.82
N THR A 30 -8.35 7.71 10.38
CA THR A 30 -9.51 7.59 11.28
C THR A 30 -9.50 6.28 12.06
N LEU A 31 -9.24 5.16 11.39
CA LEU A 31 -9.14 3.85 12.03
C LEU A 31 -8.02 3.79 13.08
N ILE A 32 -6.89 4.47 12.84
CA ILE A 32 -5.81 4.60 13.84
C ILE A 32 -6.31 5.38 15.06
N ALA A 33 -7.02 6.48 14.86
CA ALA A 33 -7.58 7.27 15.95
C ALA A 33 -8.60 6.49 16.78
N GLU A 34 -9.31 5.56 16.15
CA GLU A 34 -10.25 4.64 16.81
C GLU A 34 -9.57 3.42 17.48
N GLY A 35 -8.24 3.27 17.37
CA GLY A 35 -7.51 2.11 17.87
C GLY A 35 -7.68 0.83 17.03
N ARG A 36 -8.29 0.91 15.86
CA ARG A 36 -8.57 -0.21 14.93
C ARG A 36 -7.39 -0.45 13.98
N TYR A 37 -6.23 -0.72 14.56
CA TYR A 37 -4.95 -0.73 13.84
C TYR A 37 -4.86 -1.80 12.75
N ARG A 38 -5.40 -3.01 12.99
CA ARG A 38 -5.39 -4.10 12.00
C ARG A 38 -6.18 -3.73 10.75
N GLU A 39 -7.32 -3.09 10.93
CA GLU A 39 -8.13 -2.59 9.83
C GLU A 39 -7.47 -1.40 9.12
N ALA A 40 -6.81 -0.51 9.87
CA ALA A 40 -6.02 0.57 9.30
C ALA A 40 -4.88 0.04 8.41
N TYR A 41 -4.19 -1.00 8.86
CA TYR A 41 -3.18 -1.69 8.06
C TYR A 41 -3.79 -2.27 6.77
N ALA A 42 -4.93 -2.95 6.86
CA ALA A 42 -5.62 -3.51 5.70
C ALA A 42 -5.95 -2.44 4.65
N VAL A 43 -6.45 -1.28 5.08
CA VAL A 43 -6.74 -0.14 4.18
C VAL A 43 -5.46 0.41 3.55
N ALA A 44 -4.38 0.56 4.31
CA ALA A 44 -3.11 1.06 3.82
C ALA A 44 -2.43 0.09 2.84
N ARG A 45 -2.57 -1.22 3.06
CA ARG A 45 -1.93 -2.31 2.32
C ARG A 45 -2.64 -2.69 1.04
N ARG A 46 -3.98 -2.63 1.04
CA ARG A 46 -4.81 -3.14 -0.07
C ARG A 46 -4.40 -2.62 -1.45
N PRO A 47 -4.21 -1.31 -1.69
CA PRO A 47 -3.79 -0.80 -2.99
C PRO A 47 -2.27 -0.80 -3.20
N ASN A 48 -1.49 -1.18 -2.19
CA ASN A 48 -0.04 -1.00 -2.22
C ASN A 48 0.68 -2.16 -1.51
N PRO A 49 1.20 -3.16 -2.25
CA PRO A 49 1.96 -4.26 -1.68
C PRO A 49 3.23 -3.82 -0.94
N LEU A 50 3.72 -2.62 -1.19
CA LEU A 50 4.93 -2.06 -0.60
C LEU A 50 4.60 -0.94 0.42
N ALA A 51 3.49 -1.07 1.15
CA ALA A 51 3.00 -0.04 2.06
C ALA A 51 4.00 0.31 3.18
N SER A 52 4.75 -0.66 3.70
CA SER A 52 5.77 -0.45 4.74
C SER A 52 6.94 0.41 4.22
N ILE A 53 7.39 0.15 2.99
CA ILE A 53 8.44 0.92 2.33
C ILE A 53 7.96 2.35 2.07
N CYS A 54 6.73 2.51 1.56
CA CYS A 54 6.14 3.83 1.38
C CYS A 54 6.02 4.60 2.72
N GLY A 55 5.79 3.91 3.83
CA GLY A 55 5.80 4.52 5.16
C GLY A 55 7.14 5.16 5.54
N ARG A 56 8.24 4.72 4.90
CA ARG A 56 9.61 5.22 5.15
C ARG A 56 10.07 6.28 4.17
N ILE A 57 9.92 6.02 2.87
CA ILE A 57 10.60 6.80 1.82
C ILE A 57 9.67 7.61 0.91
N CYS A 58 8.35 7.50 1.05
CA CYS A 58 7.43 8.25 0.21
C CYS A 58 7.59 9.76 0.40
N ALA A 59 7.58 10.53 -0.69
CA ALA A 59 7.57 12.01 -0.64
C ALA A 59 6.30 12.60 -0.02
N ALA A 60 5.31 11.76 0.31
CA ALA A 60 4.06 12.09 0.98
C ALA A 60 3.25 13.21 0.31
N PRO A 61 2.93 13.15 -1.00
CA PRO A 61 2.14 14.18 -1.67
C PRO A 61 0.75 14.36 -1.03
N CYS A 62 0.25 13.35 -0.35
CA CYS A 62 -0.97 13.42 0.43
C CYS A 62 -0.90 14.41 1.60
N GLU A 63 0.28 14.63 2.17
CA GLU A 63 0.50 15.63 3.24
C GLU A 63 0.55 17.03 2.65
N THR A 64 1.17 17.21 1.48
CA THR A 64 1.26 18.49 0.79
C THR A 64 -0.11 19.09 0.48
N VAL A 65 -1.09 18.24 0.14
CA VAL A 65 -2.47 18.67 -0.17
C VAL A 65 -3.45 18.49 0.99
N CYS A 66 -2.94 18.25 2.19
CA CYS A 66 -3.78 17.98 3.35
C CYS A 66 -4.56 19.22 3.76
N ARG A 67 -5.89 19.17 3.73
CA ARG A 67 -6.77 20.26 4.13
C ARG A 67 -6.57 20.73 5.56
N ARG A 68 -6.09 19.84 6.44
CA ARG A 68 -5.76 20.23 7.82
C ARG A 68 -4.66 21.30 7.86
N GLY A 69 -3.75 21.29 6.86
CA GLY A 69 -2.70 22.29 6.74
C GLY A 69 -3.20 23.74 6.54
N GLU A 70 -4.47 23.92 6.15
CA GLU A 70 -5.12 25.23 6.05
C GLU A 70 -5.52 25.78 7.44
N LEU A 71 -5.58 24.92 8.46
CA LEU A 71 -5.99 25.27 9.83
C LEU A 71 -4.79 25.42 10.77
N ASP A 72 -3.90 24.42 10.78
CA ASP A 72 -2.73 24.37 11.66
C ASP A 72 -1.54 23.67 10.99
N ALA A 73 -1.57 22.35 10.86
CA ALA A 73 -0.51 21.57 10.21
C ALA A 73 -1.08 20.34 9.51
N PRO A 74 -0.47 19.88 8.40
CA PRO A 74 -0.84 18.63 7.75
C PRO A 74 -0.79 17.46 8.72
N ILE A 75 -1.71 16.51 8.56
CA ILE A 75 -1.63 15.23 9.28
C ILE A 75 -0.38 14.49 8.80
N ALA A 76 0.41 13.95 9.72
CA ALA A 76 1.60 13.15 9.43
C ALA A 76 1.21 11.75 8.87
N ILE A 77 0.60 11.74 7.69
CA ILE A 77 -0.03 10.55 7.06
C ILE A 77 0.98 9.46 6.81
N ARG A 78 2.20 9.81 6.36
CA ARG A 78 3.30 8.87 6.13
C ARG A 78 3.77 8.23 7.43
N ALA A 79 3.95 9.02 8.48
CA ALA A 79 4.35 8.51 9.79
C ALA A 79 3.30 7.55 10.39
N LEU A 80 2.02 7.87 10.24
CA LEU A 80 0.92 6.99 10.64
C LEU A 80 0.88 5.71 9.81
N LYS A 81 1.18 5.77 8.51
CA LYS A 81 1.34 4.57 7.67
C LYS A 81 2.50 3.72 8.17
N ARG A 82 3.65 4.32 8.45
CA ARG A 82 4.80 3.64 9.05
C ARG A 82 4.43 2.94 10.35
N PHE A 83 3.76 3.64 11.24
CA PHE A 83 3.30 3.08 12.52
C PHE A 83 2.48 1.80 12.34
N VAL A 84 1.43 1.81 11.50
CA VAL A 84 0.57 0.63 11.36
C VAL A 84 1.26 -0.51 10.63
N THR A 85 2.15 -0.22 9.66
CA THR A 85 2.89 -1.26 8.94
C THR A 85 3.98 -1.89 9.81
N GLU A 86 4.63 -1.13 10.68
CA GLU A 86 5.63 -1.65 11.62
C GLU A 86 5.02 -2.45 12.77
N LYS A 87 3.82 -2.11 13.20
CA LYS A 87 3.16 -2.76 14.35
C LYS A 87 2.28 -3.93 13.95
N PHE A 88 1.63 -3.86 12.80
CA PHE A 88 0.55 -4.78 12.40
C PHE A 88 0.76 -5.37 11.00
N GLY A 89 1.85 -5.03 10.35
CA GLY A 89 2.20 -5.54 9.02
C GLY A 89 2.79 -6.94 9.06
N VAL A 90 2.64 -7.66 7.95
CA VAL A 90 3.25 -8.99 7.77
C VAL A 90 4.77 -8.96 7.94
N GLU A 91 5.39 -7.85 7.60
CA GLU A 91 6.83 -7.63 7.67
C GLU A 91 7.36 -7.65 9.12
N SER A 92 6.52 -7.21 10.05
CA SER A 92 6.87 -7.09 11.48
C SER A 92 6.42 -8.29 12.30
N MET A 93 5.22 -8.78 12.01
CA MET A 93 4.61 -9.87 12.76
C MET A 93 4.93 -11.25 12.21
N MET A 94 5.46 -11.33 10.98
CA MET A 94 5.66 -12.57 10.23
C MET A 94 4.37 -13.42 10.15
N ASP A 95 3.22 -12.76 10.31
CA ASP A 95 1.89 -13.37 10.22
C ASP A 95 1.25 -13.05 8.88
N PHE A 96 1.29 -14.01 7.97
CA PHE A 96 0.74 -13.88 6.63
C PHE A 96 -0.79 -14.08 6.58
N SER A 97 -1.43 -14.50 7.66
CA SER A 97 -2.88 -14.71 7.70
C SER A 97 -3.66 -13.43 7.39
N VAL A 98 -3.14 -12.29 7.77
CA VAL A 98 -3.71 -10.97 7.50
C VAL A 98 -3.87 -10.70 5.99
N LEU A 99 -3.03 -11.29 5.14
CA LEU A 99 -3.17 -11.14 3.68
C LEU A 99 -4.45 -11.82 3.18
N SER A 100 -4.82 -12.96 3.75
CA SER A 100 -6.09 -13.63 3.43
C SER A 100 -7.30 -12.81 3.87
N GLU A 101 -7.18 -12.06 4.97
CA GLU A 101 -8.23 -11.14 5.43
C GLU A 101 -8.36 -9.93 4.49
N ILE A 102 -7.24 -9.41 3.97
CA ILE A 102 -7.22 -8.23 3.09
C ILE A 102 -7.72 -8.57 1.68
N TYR A 103 -7.25 -9.67 1.12
CA TYR A 103 -7.43 -10.02 -0.31
C TYR A 103 -8.38 -11.19 -0.55
N GLY A 104 -8.79 -11.90 0.50
CA GLY A 104 -9.48 -13.18 0.37
C GLY A 104 -8.51 -14.33 0.08
N ARG A 105 -9.07 -15.54 -0.05
CA ARG A 105 -8.30 -16.72 -0.41
C ARG A 105 -7.91 -16.65 -1.88
N ARG A 106 -6.63 -16.86 -2.18
CA ARG A 106 -6.15 -16.96 -3.56
C ARG A 106 -6.74 -18.22 -4.21
N GLU A 107 -7.24 -18.05 -5.43
CA GLU A 107 -7.65 -19.13 -6.30
C GLU A 107 -6.89 -19.01 -7.63
N ASP A 108 -6.32 -20.12 -8.11
CA ASP A 108 -5.73 -20.16 -9.43
C ASP A 108 -6.87 -20.22 -10.47
N ARG A 109 -7.03 -19.14 -11.24
CA ARG A 109 -8.13 -18.98 -12.21
C ARG A 109 -7.68 -19.18 -13.65
N TYR A 110 -6.38 -19.06 -13.89
CA TYR A 110 -5.80 -19.09 -15.22
C TYR A 110 -4.71 -20.16 -15.28
N THR A 111 -4.56 -20.76 -16.46
CA THR A 111 -3.51 -21.74 -16.75
C THR A 111 -2.25 -21.10 -17.35
N GLU A 112 -2.40 -19.89 -17.87
CA GLU A 112 -1.34 -19.12 -18.48
C GLU A 112 -0.31 -18.69 -17.43
N LYS A 113 0.92 -19.12 -17.66
CA LYS A 113 2.06 -18.79 -16.80
C LYS A 113 2.64 -17.43 -17.20
N VAL A 114 2.86 -16.56 -16.22
CA VAL A 114 3.44 -15.23 -16.43
C VAL A 114 4.84 -15.19 -15.85
N ALA A 115 5.80 -14.76 -16.69
CA ALA A 115 7.17 -14.49 -16.27
C ALA A 115 7.34 -12.99 -15.98
N VAL A 116 7.83 -12.64 -14.81
CA VAL A 116 8.22 -11.27 -14.44
C VAL A 116 9.74 -11.20 -14.37
N ILE A 117 10.33 -10.32 -15.15
CA ILE A 117 11.79 -10.15 -15.21
C ILE A 117 12.20 -9.01 -14.26
N GLY A 118 12.96 -9.36 -13.24
CA GLY A 118 13.43 -8.48 -12.20
C GLY A 118 12.48 -8.44 -10.98
N SER A 119 13.09 -8.43 -9.78
CA SER A 119 12.41 -8.41 -8.49
C SER A 119 12.52 -7.06 -7.77
N GLY A 120 12.75 -5.98 -8.51
CA GLY A 120 12.64 -4.62 -7.97
C GLY A 120 11.19 -4.27 -7.61
N PRO A 121 10.93 -3.05 -7.09
CA PRO A 121 9.59 -2.66 -6.64
C PRO A 121 8.51 -2.84 -7.70
N ALA A 122 8.80 -2.52 -8.95
CA ALA A 122 7.84 -2.68 -10.06
C ALA A 122 7.53 -4.15 -10.34
N GLY A 123 8.55 -5.01 -10.41
CA GLY A 123 8.37 -6.45 -10.64
C GLY A 123 7.62 -7.12 -9.50
N LEU A 124 7.95 -6.80 -8.25
CA LEU A 124 7.26 -7.33 -7.07
C LEU A 124 5.78 -6.90 -7.02
N ALA A 125 5.49 -5.63 -7.32
CA ALA A 125 4.11 -5.14 -7.35
C ALA A 125 3.31 -5.79 -8.49
N CYS A 126 3.90 -5.91 -9.68
CA CYS A 126 3.29 -6.58 -10.83
C CYS A 126 2.99 -8.06 -10.52
N ALA A 127 3.96 -8.78 -9.98
CA ALA A 127 3.80 -10.19 -9.62
C ALA A 127 2.71 -10.39 -8.55
N HIS A 128 2.67 -9.51 -7.55
CA HIS A 128 1.63 -9.50 -6.52
C HIS A 128 0.24 -9.35 -7.14
N ASP A 129 0.04 -8.35 -7.99
CA ASP A 129 -1.27 -8.07 -8.58
C ASP A 129 -1.73 -9.17 -9.54
N LEU A 130 -0.81 -9.74 -10.32
CA LEU A 130 -1.10 -10.88 -11.19
C LEU A 130 -1.46 -12.13 -10.38
N ALA A 131 -0.73 -12.40 -9.30
CA ALA A 131 -1.02 -13.52 -8.42
C ALA A 131 -2.40 -13.37 -7.74
N LEU A 132 -2.77 -12.16 -7.31
CA LEU A 132 -4.11 -11.89 -6.77
C LEU A 132 -5.22 -12.08 -7.79
N ARG A 133 -4.93 -11.88 -9.08
CA ARG A 133 -5.88 -12.16 -10.17
C ARG A 133 -5.98 -13.64 -10.53
N GLY A 134 -5.11 -14.48 -9.99
CA GLY A 134 -5.13 -15.92 -10.17
C GLY A 134 -4.22 -16.45 -11.27
N TYR A 135 -3.22 -15.67 -11.73
CA TYR A 135 -2.20 -16.16 -12.65
C TYR A 135 -1.08 -16.88 -11.90
N PRO A 136 -0.57 -18.01 -12.40
CA PRO A 136 0.70 -18.57 -11.96
C PRO A 136 1.86 -17.65 -12.38
N VAL A 137 2.56 -17.04 -11.41
CA VAL A 137 3.62 -16.06 -11.67
C VAL A 137 4.96 -16.61 -11.24
N THR A 138 5.97 -16.46 -12.10
CA THR A 138 7.37 -16.73 -11.77
C THR A 138 8.18 -15.45 -11.93
N ILE A 139 8.94 -15.07 -10.90
CA ILE A 139 9.86 -13.92 -10.96
C ILE A 139 11.26 -14.46 -11.26
N PHE A 140 11.92 -13.89 -12.27
CA PHE A 140 13.32 -14.15 -12.61
C PHE A 140 14.15 -12.96 -12.16
N GLU A 141 15.14 -13.22 -11.29
CA GLU A 141 16.04 -12.22 -10.73
C GLU A 141 17.50 -12.60 -11.03
N ALA A 142 18.28 -11.63 -11.50
CA ALA A 142 19.70 -11.84 -11.81
C ALA A 142 20.59 -11.81 -10.55
N ALA A 143 20.19 -11.04 -9.54
CA ALA A 143 20.90 -10.98 -8.27
C ALA A 143 20.56 -12.19 -7.37
N PRO A 144 21.48 -12.62 -6.49
CA PRO A 144 21.24 -13.77 -5.62
C PRO A 144 20.11 -13.57 -4.61
N VAL A 145 19.70 -12.33 -4.38
CA VAL A 145 18.59 -11.98 -3.45
C VAL A 145 17.66 -10.99 -4.10
N ALA A 146 16.37 -11.30 -4.05
CA ALA A 146 15.31 -10.44 -4.58
C ALA A 146 15.19 -9.10 -3.85
N GLY A 147 14.63 -8.09 -4.52
CA GLY A 147 14.28 -6.79 -3.94
C GLY A 147 14.88 -5.58 -4.67
N GLY A 148 15.94 -5.78 -5.47
CA GLY A 148 16.55 -4.68 -6.24
C GLY A 148 16.88 -3.47 -5.37
N MET A 149 16.50 -2.27 -5.81
CA MET A 149 16.74 -1.01 -5.09
C MET A 149 16.04 -0.91 -3.73
N LEU A 150 15.05 -1.75 -3.43
CA LEU A 150 14.46 -1.79 -2.09
C LEU A 150 15.48 -2.18 -1.02
N ARG A 151 16.47 -3.00 -1.38
CA ARG A 151 17.54 -3.45 -0.49
C ARG A 151 18.72 -2.49 -0.42
N LEU A 152 18.98 -1.79 -1.51
CA LEU A 152 20.18 -0.95 -1.65
C LEU A 152 19.92 0.52 -1.36
N GLY A 153 18.69 0.98 -1.54
CA GLY A 153 18.33 2.39 -1.47
C GLY A 153 17.36 2.77 -0.35
N VAL A 154 16.86 1.81 0.42
CA VAL A 154 15.98 2.09 1.55
C VAL A 154 16.78 1.88 2.84
N PRO A 155 16.93 2.90 3.70
CA PRO A 155 17.60 2.75 4.99
C PRO A 155 16.81 1.85 5.93
N GLU A 156 17.50 1.14 6.82
CA GLU A 156 16.92 0.30 7.89
C GLU A 156 16.18 1.12 8.95
#